data_1e08025198727b6d7f6b4e971324f23e
#
_entry.id   1e08025198727b6d7f6b4e971324f23e
#
_cell.length_a   1.000
_cell.length_b   1.000
_cell.length_c   1.000
_cell.angle_alpha   90.00
_cell.angle_beta   90.00
_cell.angle_gamma   90.00
#
_symmetry.space_group_name_H-M   'P 1'
#
loop_
_entity.id
_entity.type
_entity.pdbx_description
1 polymer ?
#
loop_
_entity_poly.entity_id
_entity_poly.type
_entity_poly.pdbx_seq_one_letter_code
_entity_poly.pdbx_strand_id
1 'polypeptide(L)'
;MSQGKDAMTSATALRVLAVDDNSSLLRFLVSAFTASGCAVAAAPTAEEALDRIDADAFDLVVSDIKMPGLSGLDLLRAVKARQPATPVVLITGAPSVNSAVFGLRHGAYDYLPKPFSIKEVQGLVERVRADRAKWNGQTPLPSGLAEELHRREAGVEMLLRLGDLALQGLDPQAFLEQTLRLATESLRNDGGLLLLRDEQGRFTSAQSGAPAVVSELLGLLQLGFDRVVATAGHEVLALTRPGHRLDVVAAAIPGVDRCIGVVCLARLSVNGGFLPDERDMLLGFAQTTSVALQKLVLRETLERHLVDTITAFVNAIESKDPYLKGHSARVALYAAEIAAVMGLDDETIQVVTRGAMLHDLGKLSIMDTILRKPDRLTDEEFAIIKAHPVVGERILKPLRFLHREACCVRSHHERFDGSGYPDGLKGENIPLVARIVTVADVFDAVTSNRPYRTALPVEAAREEIARGRGTHFDPQVADAFASIPLERLVEITRHYEALVSAPLRTGEGELARAS
;
A
#
# COMPACT_ATOMS: atom_id res chain seq x y z
N MET A 1 -78.26 18.40 6.45
CA MET A 1 -77.38 18.38 7.62
C MET A 1 -76.04 17.73 7.19
N SER A 2 -75.18 18.60 6.73
CA SER A 2 -73.85 18.29 6.25
C SER A 2 -72.93 19.23 6.98
N GLN A 3 -72.08 18.72 7.87
CA GLN A 3 -70.85 19.37 8.35
C GLN A 3 -70.11 18.37 9.23
N GLY A 4 -68.94 18.00 8.83
CA GLY A 4 -68.08 17.20 9.71
C GLY A 4 -67.09 16.31 8.97
N LYS A 5 -66.32 16.84 8.01
CA LYS A 5 -65.16 16.18 7.48
C LYS A 5 -64.20 17.24 6.88
N ASP A 6 -63.56 17.99 7.72
CA ASP A 6 -62.35 18.74 7.32
C ASP A 6 -61.60 19.17 8.59
N ALA A 7 -60.90 18.23 9.18
CA ALA A 7 -59.87 18.48 10.19
C ALA A 7 -58.82 17.36 10.15
N MET A 8 -58.27 17.10 8.98
CA MET A 8 -56.99 16.37 8.89
C MET A 8 -55.86 17.41 8.82
N THR A 9 -55.23 17.62 9.98
CA THR A 9 -53.91 18.17 10.24
C THR A 9 -53.09 18.57 9.03
N SER A 10 -52.93 19.88 8.83
CA SER A 10 -51.89 20.52 8.03
C SER A 10 -50.52 20.14 8.62
N ALA A 11 -49.95 19.00 8.23
CA ALA A 11 -48.54 18.74 8.42
C ALA A 11 -47.78 19.73 7.52
N THR A 12 -47.13 20.71 8.13
CA THR A 12 -46.32 21.74 7.44
C THR A 12 -45.29 21.02 6.57
N ALA A 13 -45.29 21.25 5.25
CA ALA A 13 -44.36 20.68 4.31
C ALA A 13 -42.89 20.96 4.73
N LEU A 14 -42.03 19.93 4.71
CA LEU A 14 -40.61 20.14 5.01
C LEU A 14 -39.98 21.11 4.02
N ARG A 15 -39.24 22.10 4.53
CA ARG A 15 -38.46 23.06 3.74
C ARG A 15 -37.06 22.48 3.51
N VAL A 16 -36.75 22.16 2.25
CA VAL A 16 -35.49 21.52 1.84
C VAL A 16 -34.67 22.51 1.03
N LEU A 17 -33.38 22.64 1.35
CA LEU A 17 -32.41 23.34 0.50
C LEU A 17 -31.55 22.29 -0.24
N ALA A 18 -31.64 22.26 -1.57
CA ALA A 18 -30.83 21.42 -2.43
C ALA A 18 -29.68 22.22 -3.03
N VAL A 19 -28.45 21.71 -2.92
CA VAL A 19 -27.22 22.39 -3.33
C VAL A 19 -26.38 21.47 -4.21
N ASP A 20 -26.18 21.84 -5.47
CA ASP A 20 -25.35 21.08 -6.43
C ASP A 20 -24.96 21.97 -7.61
N ASP A 21 -23.72 22.00 -8.04
CA ASP A 21 -23.25 22.80 -9.18
C ASP A 21 -23.70 22.23 -10.53
N ASN A 22 -24.08 20.94 -10.56
CA ASN A 22 -24.67 20.32 -11.73
C ASN A 22 -26.17 20.67 -11.85
N SER A 23 -26.49 21.53 -12.77
CA SER A 23 -27.86 22.02 -13.01
C SER A 23 -28.90 20.92 -13.33
N SER A 24 -28.45 19.79 -13.91
CA SER A 24 -29.34 18.65 -14.21
C SER A 24 -29.68 17.86 -12.95
N LEU A 25 -28.68 17.63 -12.08
CA LEU A 25 -28.90 16.98 -10.80
C LEU A 25 -29.70 17.86 -9.84
N LEU A 26 -29.43 19.16 -9.83
CA LEU A 26 -30.18 20.10 -9.02
C LEU A 26 -31.68 20.11 -9.41
N ARG A 27 -32.00 20.10 -10.71
CA ARG A 27 -33.38 19.94 -11.18
C ARG A 27 -34.02 18.62 -10.76
N PHE A 28 -33.24 17.51 -10.83
CA PHE A 28 -33.71 16.21 -10.37
C PHE A 28 -34.02 16.21 -8.86
N LEU A 29 -33.14 16.77 -8.03
CA LEU A 29 -33.35 16.91 -6.58
C LEU A 29 -34.60 17.72 -6.27
N VAL A 30 -34.77 18.89 -6.92
CA VAL A 30 -35.96 19.71 -6.76
C VAL A 30 -37.22 18.91 -7.11
N SER A 31 -37.23 18.21 -8.24
CA SER A 31 -38.37 17.38 -8.66
C SER A 31 -38.68 16.26 -7.67
N ALA A 32 -37.64 15.51 -7.22
CA ALA A 32 -37.76 14.36 -6.33
C ALA A 32 -38.28 14.77 -4.93
N PHE A 33 -37.75 15.83 -4.35
CA PHE A 33 -38.18 16.33 -3.05
C PHE A 33 -39.59 16.98 -3.15
N THR A 34 -39.90 17.68 -4.23
CA THR A 34 -41.25 18.24 -4.46
C THR A 34 -42.27 17.11 -4.60
N ALA A 35 -41.97 16.05 -5.36
CA ALA A 35 -42.82 14.87 -5.47
C ALA A 35 -43.02 14.13 -4.12
N SER A 36 -42.07 14.29 -3.18
CA SER A 36 -42.16 13.79 -1.81
C SER A 36 -42.88 14.73 -0.83
N GLY A 37 -43.53 15.80 -1.34
CA GLY A 37 -44.31 16.73 -0.54
C GLY A 37 -43.45 17.69 0.28
N CYS A 38 -42.30 18.11 -0.22
CA CYS A 38 -41.43 19.09 0.39
C CYS A 38 -41.49 20.45 -0.37
N ALA A 39 -41.29 21.55 0.35
CA ALA A 39 -41.02 22.85 -0.25
C ALA A 39 -39.52 22.99 -0.49
N VAL A 40 -39.08 23.13 -1.75
CA VAL A 40 -37.66 23.03 -2.11
C VAL A 40 -37.14 24.37 -2.60
N ALA A 41 -36.04 24.82 -1.99
CA ALA A 41 -35.18 25.88 -2.52
C ALA A 41 -33.91 25.21 -3.14
N ALA A 42 -33.37 25.83 -4.20
CA ALA A 42 -32.21 25.33 -4.91
C ALA A 42 -31.10 26.39 -4.90
N ALA A 43 -29.87 25.95 -4.69
CA ALA A 43 -28.67 26.78 -4.79
C ALA A 43 -27.59 26.07 -5.63
N PRO A 44 -27.01 26.71 -6.66
CA PRO A 44 -25.98 26.13 -7.49
C PRO A 44 -24.59 26.16 -6.84
N THR A 45 -24.40 26.90 -5.75
CA THR A 45 -23.14 27.00 -5.02
C THR A 45 -23.35 27.00 -3.51
N ALA A 46 -22.29 26.68 -2.77
CA ALA A 46 -22.34 26.71 -1.31
C ALA A 46 -22.49 28.12 -0.76
N GLU A 47 -21.93 29.13 -1.43
CA GLU A 47 -22.07 30.54 -1.06
C GLU A 47 -23.55 30.99 -1.14
N GLU A 48 -24.24 30.72 -2.25
CA GLU A 48 -25.67 31.02 -2.39
C GLU A 48 -26.52 30.24 -1.38
N ALA A 49 -26.12 29.00 -1.08
CA ALA A 49 -26.78 28.21 -0.05
C ALA A 49 -26.67 28.88 1.33
N LEU A 50 -25.50 29.41 1.68
CA LEU A 50 -25.30 30.14 2.95
C LEU A 50 -26.10 31.41 3.03
N ASP A 51 -26.19 32.20 1.95
CA ASP A 51 -27.03 33.39 1.90
C ASP A 51 -28.52 33.06 2.14
N ARG A 52 -28.98 31.92 1.58
CA ARG A 52 -30.35 31.44 1.81
C ARG A 52 -30.58 30.94 3.24
N ILE A 53 -29.58 30.30 3.86
CA ILE A 53 -29.65 29.82 5.25
C ILE A 53 -29.65 30.98 6.23
N ASP A 54 -28.97 32.08 5.90
CA ASP A 54 -28.99 33.30 6.72
C ASP A 54 -30.33 34.05 6.62
N ALA A 55 -31.05 33.93 5.47
CA ALA A 55 -32.36 34.56 5.26
C ALA A 55 -33.55 33.72 5.75
N ASP A 56 -33.43 32.39 5.69
CA ASP A 56 -34.55 31.46 5.89
C ASP A 56 -34.12 30.24 6.73
N ALA A 57 -35.07 29.65 7.47
CA ALA A 57 -34.87 28.37 8.15
C ALA A 57 -35.24 27.20 7.24
N PHE A 58 -34.38 26.16 7.19
CA PHE A 58 -34.62 24.92 6.46
C PHE A 58 -34.70 23.75 7.42
N ASP A 59 -35.55 22.78 7.05
CA ASP A 59 -35.72 21.53 7.80
C ASP A 59 -34.75 20.43 7.38
N LEU A 60 -34.12 20.62 6.21
CA LEU A 60 -33.11 19.71 5.64
C LEU A 60 -32.25 20.46 4.63
N VAL A 61 -30.94 20.29 4.68
CA VAL A 61 -30.01 20.72 3.64
C VAL A 61 -29.44 19.48 2.97
N VAL A 62 -29.43 19.43 1.64
CA VAL A 62 -28.88 18.34 0.85
C VAL A 62 -27.84 18.91 -0.12
N SER A 63 -26.59 18.54 0.01
CA SER A 63 -25.48 19.17 -0.73
C SER A 63 -24.56 18.16 -1.39
N ASP A 64 -24.14 18.44 -2.63
CA ASP A 64 -22.96 17.74 -3.18
C ASP A 64 -21.70 18.10 -2.38
N ILE A 65 -20.79 17.12 -2.29
CA ILE A 65 -19.50 17.33 -1.61
C ILE A 65 -18.55 18.14 -2.48
N LYS A 66 -18.49 17.83 -3.79
CA LYS A 66 -17.52 18.41 -4.71
C LYS A 66 -18.16 19.51 -5.54
N MET A 67 -18.00 20.74 -5.10
CA MET A 67 -18.46 21.94 -5.82
C MET A 67 -17.28 22.91 -6.00
N PRO A 68 -17.29 23.74 -7.06
CA PRO A 68 -16.35 24.85 -7.20
C PRO A 68 -16.50 25.86 -6.05
N GLY A 69 -15.41 26.45 -5.58
CA GLY A 69 -15.42 27.36 -4.42
C GLY A 69 -15.47 26.61 -3.10
N LEU A 70 -16.46 26.92 -2.26
CA LEU A 70 -16.70 26.20 -1.01
C LEU A 70 -17.26 24.80 -1.27
N SER A 71 -16.66 23.80 -0.65
CA SER A 71 -17.13 22.41 -0.74
C SER A 71 -18.39 22.17 0.09
N GLY A 72 -19.13 21.08 -0.20
CA GLY A 72 -20.26 20.65 0.64
C GLY A 72 -19.88 20.34 2.08
N LEU A 73 -18.62 20.01 2.34
CA LEU A 73 -18.10 19.82 3.69
C LEU A 73 -17.89 21.16 4.43
N ASP A 74 -17.48 22.19 3.72
CA ASP A 74 -17.38 23.55 4.28
C ASP A 74 -18.77 24.12 4.55
N LEU A 75 -19.72 23.85 3.63
CA LEU A 75 -21.13 24.18 3.84
C LEU A 75 -21.70 23.49 5.08
N LEU A 76 -21.45 22.18 5.25
CA LEU A 76 -21.87 21.43 6.45
C LEU A 76 -21.39 22.13 7.73
N ARG A 77 -20.09 22.46 7.83
CA ARG A 77 -19.52 23.15 9.01
C ARG A 77 -20.22 24.49 9.25
N ALA A 78 -20.42 25.26 8.20
CA ALA A 78 -21.05 26.56 8.30
C ALA A 78 -22.52 26.48 8.72
N VAL A 79 -23.28 25.48 8.19
CA VAL A 79 -24.67 25.22 8.62
C VAL A 79 -24.72 24.82 10.08
N LYS A 80 -23.86 23.90 10.51
CA LYS A 80 -23.83 23.43 11.91
C LYS A 80 -23.41 24.51 12.90
N ALA A 81 -22.56 25.43 12.50
CA ALA A 81 -22.19 26.58 13.31
C ALA A 81 -23.36 27.59 13.48
N ARG A 82 -24.22 27.77 12.46
CA ARG A 82 -25.34 28.74 12.45
C ARG A 82 -26.65 28.12 12.97
N GLN A 83 -26.94 26.90 12.51
CA GLN A 83 -28.18 26.17 12.78
C GLN A 83 -27.85 24.72 13.17
N PRO A 84 -27.39 24.45 14.39
CA PRO A 84 -26.91 23.12 14.83
C PRO A 84 -27.96 22.01 14.66
N ALA A 85 -29.24 22.35 14.79
CA ALA A 85 -30.35 21.41 14.72
C ALA A 85 -30.75 21.05 13.28
N THR A 86 -30.33 21.80 12.25
CA THR A 86 -30.68 21.50 10.86
C THR A 86 -29.92 20.28 10.35
N PRO A 87 -30.61 19.19 9.94
CA PRO A 87 -29.97 18.02 9.34
C PRO A 87 -29.36 18.42 7.99
N VAL A 88 -28.13 17.93 7.76
CA VAL A 88 -27.40 18.11 6.50
C VAL A 88 -27.06 16.74 5.94
N VAL A 89 -27.48 16.46 4.71
CA VAL A 89 -27.18 15.24 3.96
C VAL A 89 -26.18 15.57 2.86
N LEU A 90 -25.15 14.77 2.75
CA LEU A 90 -24.11 14.94 1.73
C LEU A 90 -24.30 13.96 0.58
N ILE A 91 -24.22 14.46 -0.66
CA ILE A 91 -24.28 13.67 -1.88
C ILE A 91 -22.85 13.43 -2.37
N THR A 92 -22.51 12.20 -2.78
CA THR A 92 -21.16 11.87 -3.27
C THR A 92 -21.19 10.93 -4.47
N GLY A 93 -20.41 11.25 -5.51
CA GLY A 93 -20.19 10.39 -6.68
C GLY A 93 -19.02 9.39 -6.52
N ALA A 94 -18.19 9.58 -5.51
CA ALA A 94 -17.13 8.65 -5.13
C ALA A 94 -17.16 8.52 -3.61
N PRO A 95 -17.85 7.51 -3.07
CA PRO A 95 -17.81 7.25 -1.64
C PRO A 95 -16.39 6.82 -1.25
N SER A 96 -15.52 7.81 -0.99
CA SER A 96 -14.28 7.53 -0.29
C SER A 96 -14.62 7.47 1.20
N VAL A 97 -14.07 6.48 1.88
CA VAL A 97 -14.23 6.33 3.35
C VAL A 97 -13.87 7.64 4.06
N ASN A 98 -12.87 8.37 3.55
CA ASN A 98 -12.42 9.66 4.09
C ASN A 98 -13.49 10.77 4.02
N SER A 99 -14.24 10.90 2.94
CA SER A 99 -15.28 11.93 2.81
C SER A 99 -16.52 11.63 3.64
N ALA A 100 -16.88 10.34 3.77
CA ALA A 100 -17.99 9.89 4.61
C ALA A 100 -17.70 10.13 6.09
N VAL A 101 -16.52 9.75 6.56
CA VAL A 101 -16.07 9.95 7.94
C VAL A 101 -15.93 11.42 8.29
N PHE A 102 -15.37 12.22 7.39
CA PHE A 102 -15.25 13.65 7.64
C PHE A 102 -16.63 14.32 7.81
N GLY A 103 -17.61 13.98 6.98
CA GLY A 103 -18.95 14.52 7.09
C GLY A 103 -19.65 14.10 8.39
N LEU A 104 -19.54 12.83 8.78
CA LEU A 104 -20.09 12.33 10.05
C LEU A 104 -19.44 13.03 11.25
N ARG A 105 -18.12 13.20 11.26
CA ARG A 105 -17.39 13.95 12.32
C ARG A 105 -17.85 15.41 12.48
N HIS A 106 -18.34 16.01 11.38
CA HIS A 106 -18.82 17.39 11.39
C HIS A 106 -20.34 17.49 11.48
N GLY A 107 -21.04 16.39 11.85
CA GLY A 107 -22.46 16.39 12.15
C GLY A 107 -23.36 16.27 10.92
N ALA A 108 -22.90 15.65 9.82
CA ALA A 108 -23.79 15.27 8.74
C ALA A 108 -24.88 14.30 9.26
N TYR A 109 -26.11 14.48 8.79
CA TYR A 109 -27.24 13.61 9.17
C TYR A 109 -27.22 12.28 8.42
N ASP A 110 -26.87 12.30 7.13
CA ASP A 110 -26.81 11.10 6.29
C ASP A 110 -25.94 11.34 5.03
N TYR A 111 -25.71 10.27 4.27
CA TYR A 111 -25.02 10.26 2.97
C TYR A 111 -25.90 9.66 1.89
N LEU A 112 -25.88 10.26 0.70
CA LEU A 112 -26.59 9.77 -0.48
C LEU A 112 -25.59 9.50 -1.62
N PRO A 113 -25.17 8.24 -1.85
CA PRO A 113 -24.22 7.92 -2.92
C PRO A 113 -24.86 8.08 -4.31
N LYS A 114 -24.14 8.70 -5.26
CA LYS A 114 -24.52 8.75 -6.69
C LYS A 114 -24.13 7.42 -7.39
N PRO A 115 -24.97 6.83 -8.22
CA PRO A 115 -26.35 7.26 -8.59
C PRO A 115 -27.38 6.84 -7.54
N PHE A 116 -28.37 7.69 -7.29
CA PHE A 116 -29.47 7.43 -6.38
C PHE A 116 -30.84 7.57 -7.05
N SER A 117 -31.81 6.87 -6.51
CA SER A 117 -33.19 6.80 -7.03
C SER A 117 -34.15 7.72 -6.26
N ILE A 118 -35.34 7.96 -6.85
CA ILE A 118 -36.42 8.67 -6.17
C ILE A 118 -36.85 7.96 -4.87
N LYS A 119 -36.77 6.62 -4.82
CA LYS A 119 -37.11 5.85 -3.62
C LYS A 119 -36.16 6.15 -2.44
N GLU A 120 -34.87 6.35 -2.71
CA GLU A 120 -33.90 6.72 -1.68
C GLU A 120 -34.15 8.12 -1.15
N VAL A 121 -34.52 9.07 -2.03
CA VAL A 121 -34.94 10.41 -1.62
C VAL A 121 -36.20 10.35 -0.76
N GLN A 122 -37.19 9.54 -1.14
CA GLN A 122 -38.41 9.33 -0.35
C GLN A 122 -38.12 8.77 1.04
N GLY A 123 -37.28 7.72 1.11
CA GLY A 123 -36.87 7.13 2.38
C GLY A 123 -36.12 8.13 3.28
N LEU A 124 -35.29 9.01 2.70
CA LEU A 124 -34.63 10.09 3.43
C LEU A 124 -35.66 11.06 4.02
N VAL A 125 -36.63 11.50 3.22
CA VAL A 125 -37.68 12.43 3.68
C VAL A 125 -38.50 11.83 4.82
N GLU A 126 -38.84 10.53 4.73
CA GLU A 126 -39.57 9.83 5.79
C GLU A 126 -38.76 9.75 7.10
N ARG A 127 -37.46 9.47 7.04
CA ARG A 127 -36.58 9.46 8.21
C ARG A 127 -36.50 10.84 8.86
N VAL A 128 -36.28 11.90 8.08
CA VAL A 128 -36.20 13.28 8.58
C VAL A 128 -37.54 13.69 9.23
N ARG A 129 -38.70 13.31 8.65
CA ARG A 129 -40.01 13.57 9.24
C ARG A 129 -40.22 12.87 10.58
N ALA A 130 -39.84 11.59 10.66
CA ALA A 130 -39.93 10.77 11.86
C ALA A 130 -39.08 11.32 13.01
N ASP A 131 -37.85 11.75 12.69
CA ASP A 131 -36.94 12.31 13.68
C ASP A 131 -37.37 13.71 14.14
N ARG A 132 -37.88 14.54 13.24
CA ARG A 132 -38.44 15.85 13.59
C ARG A 132 -39.65 15.72 14.52
N ALA A 133 -40.49 14.71 14.35
CA ALA A 133 -41.64 14.47 15.25
C ALA A 133 -41.18 14.15 16.70
N LYS A 134 -39.97 13.58 16.86
CA LYS A 134 -39.35 13.32 18.16
C LYS A 134 -38.65 14.56 18.74
N TRP A 135 -38.27 15.56 17.91
CA TRP A 135 -37.52 16.75 18.32
C TRP A 135 -38.38 17.92 18.85
N ASN A 136 -39.69 17.82 18.78
CA ASN A 136 -40.62 18.84 19.28
C ASN A 136 -40.75 18.88 20.82
N GLY A 137 -39.62 19.01 21.52
CA GLY A 137 -39.58 19.29 22.95
C GLY A 137 -38.29 18.84 23.60
N GLN A 138 -37.40 19.76 23.83
CA GLN A 138 -36.32 19.74 24.83
C GLN A 138 -36.10 18.40 25.55
N THR A 139 -35.44 17.46 24.90
CA THR A 139 -34.82 16.34 25.62
C THR A 139 -33.41 16.27 25.09
N PRO A 140 -32.37 16.29 25.95
CA PRO A 140 -31.03 15.92 25.53
C PRO A 140 -31.11 14.56 24.86
N LEU A 141 -30.30 14.34 23.80
CA LEU A 141 -30.09 12.99 23.22
C LEU A 141 -30.05 11.97 24.37
N PRO A 142 -30.84 10.88 24.32
CA PRO A 142 -30.71 9.82 25.31
C PRO A 142 -29.23 9.46 25.43
N SER A 143 -28.72 9.40 26.64
CA SER A 143 -27.30 9.08 26.89
C SER A 143 -26.83 7.85 26.11
N GLY A 144 -27.70 6.88 25.85
CA GLY A 144 -27.44 5.70 25.03
C GLY A 144 -27.21 5.99 23.54
N LEU A 145 -27.89 6.98 22.94
CA LEU A 145 -27.70 7.31 21.52
C LEU A 145 -26.36 8.05 21.26
N ALA A 146 -25.97 8.91 22.20
CA ALA A 146 -24.67 9.58 22.17
C ALA A 146 -23.52 8.56 22.29
N GLU A 147 -23.66 7.58 23.16
CA GLU A 147 -22.70 6.48 23.32
C GLU A 147 -22.65 5.56 22.11
N GLU A 148 -23.79 5.26 21.48
CA GLU A 148 -23.86 4.48 20.24
C GLU A 148 -23.21 5.20 19.07
N LEU A 149 -23.48 6.50 18.90
CA LEU A 149 -22.79 7.34 17.89
C LEU A 149 -21.29 7.37 18.13
N HIS A 150 -20.86 7.60 19.36
CA HIS A 150 -19.42 7.63 19.70
C HIS A 150 -18.72 6.30 19.43
N ARG A 151 -19.40 5.17 19.69
CA ARG A 151 -18.88 3.82 19.36
C ARG A 151 -18.76 3.61 17.86
N ARG A 152 -19.77 4.01 17.06
CA ARG A 152 -19.71 3.90 15.59
C ARG A 152 -18.61 4.78 15.00
N GLU A 153 -18.41 5.98 15.53
CA GLU A 153 -17.28 6.85 15.16
C GLU A 153 -15.93 6.17 15.43
N ALA A 154 -15.75 5.57 16.61
CA ALA A 154 -14.53 4.87 16.96
C ALA A 154 -14.25 3.68 16.02
N GLY A 155 -15.28 2.95 15.62
CA GLY A 155 -15.15 1.84 14.67
C GLY A 155 -14.72 2.29 13.28
N VAL A 156 -15.31 3.36 12.77
CA VAL A 156 -14.92 3.93 11.46
C VAL A 156 -13.49 4.48 11.52
N GLU A 157 -13.12 5.17 12.59
CA GLU A 157 -11.74 5.66 12.78
C GLU A 157 -10.73 4.51 12.81
N MET A 158 -11.06 3.42 13.49
CA MET A 158 -10.22 2.22 13.52
C MET A 158 -9.99 1.64 12.12
N LEU A 159 -11.03 1.52 11.29
CA LEU A 159 -10.91 1.01 9.92
C LEU A 159 -10.07 1.92 9.02
N LEU A 160 -10.18 3.25 9.20
CA LEU A 160 -9.37 4.22 8.46
C LEU A 160 -7.89 4.13 8.83
N ARG A 161 -7.59 4.11 10.13
CA ARG A 161 -6.21 3.96 10.62
C ARG A 161 -5.59 2.64 10.16
N LEU A 162 -6.39 1.56 10.09
CA LEU A 162 -5.94 0.29 9.55
C LEU A 162 -5.59 0.40 8.05
N GLY A 163 -6.40 1.14 7.28
CA GLY A 163 -6.11 1.44 5.89
C GLY A 163 -4.80 2.21 5.71
N ASP A 164 -4.55 3.20 6.56
CA ASP A 164 -3.31 3.98 6.57
C ASP A 164 -2.10 3.12 6.95
N LEU A 165 -2.22 2.23 7.94
CA LEU A 165 -1.18 1.27 8.31
C LEU A 165 -0.80 0.36 7.14
N ALA A 166 -1.79 -0.10 6.36
CA ALA A 166 -1.56 -0.93 5.18
C ALA A 166 -0.79 -0.21 4.04
N LEU A 167 -0.72 1.13 4.07
CA LEU A 167 0.00 1.95 3.10
C LEU A 167 1.43 2.31 3.55
N GLN A 168 1.77 2.17 4.83
CA GLN A 168 3.06 2.60 5.39
C GLN A 168 4.24 1.70 5.02
N GLY A 169 4.02 0.58 4.33
CA GLY A 169 5.11 -0.31 3.93
C GLY A 169 5.82 -1.03 5.08
N LEU A 170 5.13 -1.20 6.21
CA LEU A 170 5.64 -1.93 7.37
C LEU A 170 5.96 -3.37 7.00
N ASP A 171 6.92 -3.97 7.70
CA ASP A 171 7.10 -5.41 7.65
C ASP A 171 5.87 -6.14 8.23
N PRO A 172 5.63 -7.40 7.83
CA PRO A 172 4.42 -8.12 8.23
C PRO A 172 4.23 -8.23 9.74
N GLN A 173 5.29 -8.41 10.52
CA GLN A 173 5.19 -8.53 11.97
C GLN A 173 4.82 -7.20 12.64
N ALA A 174 5.48 -6.11 12.25
CA ALA A 174 5.16 -4.77 12.74
C ALA A 174 3.72 -4.36 12.35
N PHE A 175 3.26 -4.73 11.14
CA PHE A 175 1.88 -4.52 10.71
C PHE A 175 0.89 -5.24 11.63
N LEU A 176 1.12 -6.52 11.96
CA LEU A 176 0.24 -7.29 12.85
C LEU A 176 0.17 -6.70 14.26
N GLU A 177 1.32 -6.29 14.81
CA GLU A 177 1.40 -5.70 16.16
C GLU A 177 0.66 -4.37 16.24
N GLN A 178 0.88 -3.48 15.27
CA GLN A 178 0.20 -2.18 15.22
C GLN A 178 -1.30 -2.34 14.96
N THR A 179 -1.67 -3.27 14.07
CA THR A 179 -3.05 -3.61 13.77
C THR A 179 -3.79 -4.08 15.03
N LEU A 180 -3.22 -5.03 15.75
CA LEU A 180 -3.83 -5.53 16.99
C LEU A 180 -3.92 -4.46 18.08
N ARG A 181 -2.89 -3.64 18.24
CA ARG A 181 -2.89 -2.50 19.18
C ARG A 181 -4.04 -1.55 18.87
N LEU A 182 -4.20 -1.20 17.59
CA LEU A 182 -5.30 -0.35 17.13
C LEU A 182 -6.67 -0.93 17.51
N ALA A 183 -6.90 -2.23 17.30
CA ALA A 183 -8.15 -2.90 17.66
C ALA A 183 -8.37 -2.90 19.19
N THR A 184 -7.32 -3.18 19.95
CA THR A 184 -7.37 -3.23 21.43
C THR A 184 -7.72 -1.86 22.03
N GLU A 185 -7.10 -0.79 21.52
CA GLU A 185 -7.33 0.59 21.98
C GLU A 185 -8.72 1.10 21.56
N SER A 186 -9.09 0.92 20.29
CA SER A 186 -10.35 1.45 19.74
C SER A 186 -11.58 0.82 20.38
N LEU A 187 -11.53 -0.47 20.70
CA LEU A 187 -12.63 -1.19 21.32
C LEU A 187 -12.47 -1.33 22.85
N ARG A 188 -11.49 -0.63 23.46
CA ARG A 188 -11.25 -0.56 24.92
C ARG A 188 -11.23 -1.95 25.58
N ASN A 189 -10.37 -2.83 25.08
CA ASN A 189 -10.23 -4.19 25.57
C ASN A 189 -9.06 -4.33 26.55
N ASP A 190 -9.13 -5.34 27.43
CA ASP A 190 -8.08 -5.66 28.38
C ASP A 190 -6.95 -6.48 27.77
N GLY A 191 -7.19 -7.09 26.60
CA GLY A 191 -6.19 -7.79 25.82
C GLY A 191 -6.70 -8.27 24.46
N GLY A 192 -5.75 -8.57 23.59
CA GLY A 192 -6.01 -9.08 22.24
C GLY A 192 -4.93 -10.02 21.76
N LEU A 193 -5.30 -10.88 20.84
CA LEU A 193 -4.43 -11.84 20.17
C LEU A 193 -4.81 -11.93 18.71
N LEU A 194 -3.83 -11.80 17.82
CA LEU A 194 -3.97 -12.03 16.42
C LEU A 194 -3.06 -13.20 16.03
N LEU A 195 -3.63 -14.23 15.42
CA LEU A 195 -2.91 -15.41 14.95
C LEU A 195 -3.09 -15.53 13.44
N LEU A 196 -2.00 -15.70 12.72
CA LEU A 196 -1.98 -16.08 11.31
C LEU A 196 -1.39 -17.46 11.16
N ARG A 197 -1.90 -18.23 10.21
CA ARG A 197 -1.40 -19.56 9.85
C ARG A 197 -0.92 -19.54 8.40
N ASP A 198 0.34 -19.87 8.18
CA ASP A 198 0.92 -19.98 6.85
C ASP A 198 0.49 -21.28 6.12
N GLU A 199 0.96 -21.46 4.91
CA GLU A 199 0.64 -22.65 4.09
C GLU A 199 1.27 -23.93 4.65
N GLN A 200 2.34 -23.81 5.44
CA GLN A 200 3.04 -24.93 6.08
C GLN A 200 2.47 -25.25 7.47
N GLY A 201 1.40 -24.51 7.89
CA GLY A 201 0.74 -24.70 9.19
C GLY A 201 1.44 -24.03 10.36
N ARG A 202 2.46 -23.20 10.13
CA ARG A 202 3.16 -22.45 11.17
C ARG A 202 2.35 -21.23 11.56
N PHE A 203 2.44 -20.83 12.82
CA PHE A 203 1.73 -19.69 13.35
C PHE A 203 2.63 -18.47 13.54
N THR A 204 2.17 -17.31 13.08
CA THR A 204 2.69 -16.01 13.42
C THR A 204 1.68 -15.32 14.32
N SER A 205 2.10 -14.68 15.41
CA SER A 205 1.20 -14.05 16.37
C SER A 205 1.60 -12.63 16.71
N ALA A 206 0.62 -11.79 16.94
CA ALA A 206 0.76 -10.53 17.64
C ALA A 206 -0.08 -10.55 18.92
N GLN A 207 0.39 -9.87 19.96
CA GLN A 207 -0.22 -9.85 21.30
C GLN A 207 -0.29 -8.40 21.80
N SER A 208 -1.41 -8.07 22.48
CA SER A 208 -1.62 -6.74 23.06
C SER A 208 -2.38 -6.86 24.38
N GLY A 209 -2.06 -6.02 25.37
CA GLY A 209 -2.74 -5.95 26.66
C GLY A 209 -2.05 -6.71 27.79
N ALA A 210 -2.79 -6.98 28.87
CA ALA A 210 -2.25 -7.59 30.08
C ALA A 210 -1.78 -9.04 29.86
N PRO A 211 -0.56 -9.43 30.28
CA PRO A 211 -0.01 -10.77 30.04
C PRO A 211 -0.91 -11.92 30.51
N ALA A 212 -1.63 -11.75 31.63
CA ALA A 212 -2.55 -12.75 32.16
C ALA A 212 -3.74 -12.98 31.20
N VAL A 213 -4.30 -11.91 30.61
CA VAL A 213 -5.41 -11.98 29.64
C VAL A 213 -4.94 -12.64 28.36
N VAL A 214 -3.76 -12.28 27.88
CA VAL A 214 -3.15 -12.85 26.65
C VAL A 214 -2.87 -14.35 26.85
N SER A 215 -2.36 -14.77 28.00
CA SER A 215 -2.11 -16.19 28.31
C SER A 215 -3.42 -17.01 28.31
N GLU A 216 -4.50 -16.43 28.84
CA GLU A 216 -5.80 -17.07 28.85
C GLU A 216 -6.41 -17.18 27.43
N LEU A 217 -6.25 -16.13 26.60
CA LEU A 217 -6.62 -16.13 25.19
C LEU A 217 -5.90 -17.23 24.39
N LEU A 218 -4.59 -17.39 24.61
CA LEU A 218 -3.81 -18.46 23.96
C LEU A 218 -4.36 -19.85 24.34
N GLY A 219 -4.67 -20.07 25.63
CA GLY A 219 -5.26 -21.33 26.08
C GLY A 219 -6.64 -21.62 25.48
N LEU A 220 -7.48 -20.59 25.33
CA LEU A 220 -8.80 -20.72 24.72
C LEU A 220 -8.71 -21.01 23.21
N LEU A 221 -7.76 -20.41 22.52
CA LEU A 221 -7.58 -20.60 21.07
C LEU A 221 -7.02 -21.96 20.71
N GLN A 222 -6.17 -22.55 21.53
CA GLN A 222 -5.74 -23.96 21.34
C GLN A 222 -6.91 -24.92 21.34
N LEU A 223 -7.99 -24.61 22.06
CA LEU A 223 -9.21 -25.43 22.12
C LEU A 223 -10.25 -25.04 21.07
N GLY A 224 -10.21 -23.84 20.53
CA GLY A 224 -11.27 -23.26 19.69
C GLY A 224 -10.82 -22.76 18.31
N PHE A 225 -9.53 -22.75 18.00
CA PHE A 225 -8.99 -22.20 16.74
C PHE A 225 -9.65 -22.84 15.52
N ASP A 226 -9.67 -24.17 15.44
CA ASP A 226 -10.25 -24.89 14.31
C ASP A 226 -11.78 -24.63 14.18
N ARG A 227 -12.47 -24.36 15.27
CA ARG A 227 -13.89 -23.98 15.26
C ARG A 227 -14.12 -22.58 14.71
N VAL A 228 -13.28 -21.61 15.09
CA VAL A 228 -13.34 -20.24 14.54
C VAL A 228 -12.95 -20.23 13.07
N VAL A 229 -11.95 -21.03 12.70
CA VAL A 229 -11.48 -21.18 11.31
C VAL A 229 -12.49 -21.92 10.46
N ALA A 230 -13.17 -22.96 10.98
CA ALA A 230 -14.16 -23.76 10.25
C ALA A 230 -15.45 -23.00 9.93
N THR A 231 -15.78 -21.95 10.69
CA THR A 231 -16.94 -21.07 10.42
C THR A 231 -16.72 -20.09 9.26
N ALA A 232 -15.70 -20.33 8.43
CA ALA A 232 -15.52 -19.68 7.12
C ALA A 232 -15.79 -18.17 7.07
N GLY A 233 -15.17 -17.43 7.96
CA GLY A 233 -14.92 -16.00 7.74
C GLY A 233 -16.07 -15.02 7.95
N HIS A 234 -17.24 -15.46 8.38
CA HIS A 234 -18.42 -14.58 8.49
C HIS A 234 -19.05 -14.49 9.87
N GLU A 235 -18.61 -15.30 10.85
CA GLU A 235 -19.20 -15.28 12.19
C GLU A 235 -18.21 -14.78 13.25
N VAL A 236 -18.71 -13.92 14.11
CA VAL A 236 -18.05 -13.52 15.35
C VAL A 236 -18.49 -14.49 16.45
N LEU A 237 -17.57 -15.24 17.02
CA LEU A 237 -17.86 -16.16 18.13
C LEU A 237 -17.64 -15.44 19.45
N ALA A 238 -18.67 -15.41 20.30
CA ALA A 238 -18.53 -15.05 21.69
C ALA A 238 -18.22 -16.33 22.49
N LEU A 239 -17.02 -16.40 23.07
CA LEU A 239 -16.60 -17.52 23.91
C LEU A 239 -16.71 -17.08 25.37
N THR A 240 -17.79 -17.50 26.05
CA THR A 240 -17.94 -17.30 27.49
C THR A 240 -17.69 -18.63 28.20
N ARG A 241 -16.71 -18.68 29.08
CA ARG A 241 -16.49 -19.86 29.95
C ARG A 241 -17.25 -19.67 31.26
N PRO A 242 -18.10 -20.63 31.68
CA PRO A 242 -18.69 -20.61 33.02
C PRO A 242 -17.58 -20.58 34.09
N GLY A 243 -17.62 -19.60 34.97
CA GLY A 243 -16.65 -19.46 36.05
C GLY A 243 -15.43 -18.57 35.76
N HIS A 244 -15.22 -18.12 34.54
CA HIS A 244 -14.17 -17.15 34.19
C HIS A 244 -14.74 -15.74 34.06
N ARG A 245 -13.95 -14.75 34.48
CA ARG A 245 -14.31 -13.32 34.42
C ARG A 245 -13.92 -12.68 33.06
N LEU A 246 -13.79 -13.46 31.99
CA LEU A 246 -13.30 -13.00 30.70
C LEU A 246 -14.33 -13.27 29.60
N ASP A 247 -14.81 -12.19 28.98
CA ASP A 247 -15.60 -12.26 27.75
C ASP A 247 -14.66 -12.14 26.56
N VAL A 248 -14.78 -13.04 25.61
CA VAL A 248 -13.91 -13.09 24.42
C VAL A 248 -14.79 -13.01 23.17
N VAL A 249 -14.38 -12.15 22.24
CA VAL A 249 -14.92 -12.09 20.91
C VAL A 249 -13.81 -12.44 19.90
N ALA A 250 -14.14 -13.28 18.93
CA ALA A 250 -13.19 -13.71 17.90
C ALA A 250 -13.81 -13.57 16.51
N ALA A 251 -12.99 -13.10 15.56
CA ALA A 251 -13.35 -13.04 14.16
C ALA A 251 -12.26 -13.73 13.32
N ALA A 252 -12.70 -14.54 12.34
CA ALA A 252 -11.78 -15.15 11.39
C ALA A 252 -11.27 -14.10 10.40
N ILE A 253 -10.01 -14.20 10.03
CA ILE A 253 -9.37 -13.40 8.99
C ILE A 253 -9.44 -14.23 7.69
N PRO A 254 -10.33 -13.88 6.73
CA PRO A 254 -10.51 -14.67 5.53
C PRO A 254 -9.29 -14.56 4.62
N GLY A 255 -8.93 -15.66 3.94
CA GLY A 255 -8.01 -15.66 2.80
C GLY A 255 -8.79 -15.80 1.49
N VAL A 256 -8.08 -16.11 0.39
CA VAL A 256 -8.74 -16.32 -0.92
C VAL A 256 -9.57 -17.60 -0.91
N ASP A 257 -8.94 -18.73 -0.54
CA ASP A 257 -9.57 -20.06 -0.57
C ASP A 257 -9.82 -20.64 0.82
N ARG A 258 -9.25 -20.06 1.85
CA ARG A 258 -9.32 -20.53 3.24
C ARG A 258 -9.16 -19.40 4.23
N CYS A 259 -9.54 -19.63 5.46
CA CYS A 259 -9.20 -18.72 6.56
C CYS A 259 -7.69 -18.75 6.82
N ILE A 260 -7.08 -17.56 6.88
CA ILE A 260 -5.63 -17.38 7.11
C ILE A 260 -5.29 -17.04 8.55
N GLY A 261 -6.30 -16.76 9.39
CA GLY A 261 -6.03 -16.40 10.77
C GLY A 261 -7.26 -16.07 11.57
N VAL A 262 -7.04 -15.61 12.79
CA VAL A 262 -8.07 -15.17 13.71
C VAL A 262 -7.60 -13.98 14.51
N VAL A 263 -8.47 -13.01 14.72
CA VAL A 263 -8.30 -11.93 15.69
C VAL A 263 -9.25 -12.16 16.86
N CYS A 264 -8.72 -12.12 18.08
CA CYS A 264 -9.47 -12.25 19.31
C CYS A 264 -9.24 -11.05 20.19
N LEU A 265 -10.30 -10.54 20.78
CA LEU A 265 -10.25 -9.49 21.80
C LEU A 265 -10.93 -10.01 23.06
N ALA A 266 -10.38 -9.60 24.20
CA ALA A 266 -10.87 -10.04 25.51
C ALA A 266 -11.11 -8.85 26.42
N ARG A 267 -12.21 -8.94 27.18
CA ARG A 267 -12.62 -7.95 28.19
C ARG A 267 -12.97 -8.67 29.49
N LEU A 268 -12.56 -8.11 30.62
CA LEU A 268 -12.97 -8.62 31.93
C LEU A 268 -14.49 -8.43 32.10
N SER A 269 -15.20 -9.48 32.49
CA SER A 269 -16.67 -9.46 32.59
C SER A 269 -17.24 -8.42 33.56
N VAL A 270 -16.39 -7.88 34.47
CA VAL A 270 -16.76 -6.77 35.35
C VAL A 270 -16.99 -5.46 34.56
N ASN A 271 -16.46 -5.34 33.34
CA ASN A 271 -16.58 -4.17 32.48
C ASN A 271 -17.72 -4.30 31.45
N GLY A 272 -18.57 -5.34 31.54
CA GLY A 272 -19.64 -5.66 30.61
C GLY A 272 -19.16 -6.49 29.40
N GLY A 273 -20.06 -7.26 28.81
CA GLY A 273 -19.79 -8.06 27.61
C GLY A 273 -19.68 -7.22 26.33
N PHE A 274 -19.29 -7.86 25.23
CA PHE A 274 -19.26 -7.23 23.90
C PHE A 274 -20.67 -6.99 23.37
N LEU A 275 -20.92 -5.76 22.91
CA LEU A 275 -22.16 -5.38 22.27
C LEU A 275 -22.20 -5.92 20.82
N PRO A 276 -23.41 -6.08 20.21
CA PRO A 276 -23.52 -6.49 18.83
C PRO A 276 -22.72 -5.63 17.86
N ASP A 277 -22.78 -4.30 18.01
CA ASP A 277 -22.05 -3.35 17.16
C ASP A 277 -20.51 -3.52 17.26
N GLU A 278 -19.98 -3.84 18.46
CA GLU A 278 -18.55 -4.10 18.64
C GLU A 278 -18.10 -5.39 17.94
N ARG A 279 -18.99 -6.38 17.87
CA ARG A 279 -18.76 -7.62 17.12
C ARG A 279 -18.74 -7.37 15.61
N ASP A 280 -19.67 -6.57 15.11
CA ASP A 280 -19.71 -6.17 13.69
C ASP A 280 -18.47 -5.36 13.31
N MET A 281 -18.01 -4.49 14.20
CA MET A 281 -16.76 -3.76 14.03
C MET A 281 -15.54 -4.69 13.95
N LEU A 282 -15.46 -5.70 14.82
CA LEU A 282 -14.36 -6.66 14.78
C LEU A 282 -14.39 -7.49 13.48
N LEU A 283 -15.57 -7.84 12.97
CA LEU A 283 -15.71 -8.52 11.70
C LEU A 283 -15.19 -7.65 10.53
N GLY A 284 -15.64 -6.39 10.47
CA GLY A 284 -15.14 -5.41 9.48
C GLY A 284 -13.64 -5.20 9.58
N PHE A 285 -13.10 -5.16 10.80
CA PHE A 285 -11.67 -5.07 11.06
C PHE A 285 -10.92 -6.30 10.55
N ALA A 286 -11.41 -7.52 10.81
CA ALA A 286 -10.82 -8.77 10.32
C ALA A 286 -10.80 -8.82 8.79
N GLN A 287 -11.89 -8.41 8.14
CA GLN A 287 -11.98 -8.33 6.67
C GLN A 287 -10.97 -7.32 6.09
N THR A 288 -10.87 -6.12 6.68
CA THR A 288 -9.91 -5.09 6.22
C THR A 288 -8.48 -5.53 6.46
N THR A 289 -8.20 -6.17 7.61
CA THR A 289 -6.89 -6.78 7.91
C THR A 289 -6.53 -7.84 6.88
N SER A 290 -7.48 -8.68 6.48
CA SER A 290 -7.30 -9.68 5.42
C SER A 290 -6.84 -9.06 4.10
N VAL A 291 -7.55 -8.02 3.63
CA VAL A 291 -7.19 -7.33 2.37
C VAL A 291 -5.80 -6.72 2.45
N ALA A 292 -5.45 -6.10 3.58
CA ALA A 292 -4.13 -5.51 3.79
C ALA A 292 -3.02 -6.57 3.79
N LEU A 293 -3.23 -7.69 4.49
CA LEU A 293 -2.29 -8.81 4.53
C LEU A 293 -2.09 -9.46 3.15
N GLN A 294 -3.18 -9.69 2.41
CA GLN A 294 -3.11 -10.23 1.05
C GLN A 294 -2.29 -9.33 0.13
N LYS A 295 -2.46 -8.00 0.25
CA LYS A 295 -1.67 -7.02 -0.50
C LYS A 295 -0.18 -7.10 -0.13
N LEU A 296 0.17 -7.20 1.15
CA LEU A 296 1.55 -7.34 1.61
C LEU A 296 2.19 -8.64 1.09
N VAL A 297 1.50 -9.77 1.23
CA VAL A 297 1.97 -11.07 0.73
C VAL A 297 2.12 -11.07 -0.79
N LEU A 298 1.17 -10.48 -1.53
CA LEU A 298 1.25 -10.38 -2.99
C LEU A 298 2.45 -9.52 -3.41
N ARG A 299 2.68 -8.39 -2.73
CA ARG A 299 3.84 -7.53 -2.99
C ARG A 299 5.15 -8.28 -2.77
N GLU A 300 5.30 -8.94 -1.62
CA GLU A 300 6.51 -9.73 -1.31
C GLU A 300 6.72 -10.86 -2.31
N THR A 301 5.65 -11.53 -2.72
CA THR A 301 5.69 -12.59 -3.73
C THR A 301 6.15 -12.06 -5.09
N LEU A 302 5.62 -10.91 -5.53
CA LEU A 302 6.03 -10.26 -6.77
C LEU A 302 7.49 -9.81 -6.73
N GLU A 303 7.94 -9.24 -5.62
CA GLU A 303 9.34 -8.85 -5.42
C GLU A 303 10.27 -10.08 -5.47
N ARG A 304 9.88 -11.18 -4.84
CA ARG A 304 10.62 -12.45 -4.88
C ARG A 304 10.68 -13.02 -6.30
N HIS A 305 9.55 -13.10 -7.01
CA HIS A 305 9.52 -13.57 -8.39
C HIS A 305 10.39 -12.71 -9.33
N LEU A 306 10.44 -11.41 -9.08
CA LEU A 306 11.33 -10.51 -9.82
C LEU A 306 12.80 -10.89 -9.59
N VAL A 307 13.21 -11.07 -8.31
CA VAL A 307 14.58 -11.46 -7.96
C VAL A 307 14.93 -12.84 -8.56
N ASP A 308 14.03 -13.81 -8.45
CA ASP A 308 14.21 -15.16 -9.02
C ASP A 308 14.39 -15.10 -10.54
N THR A 309 13.60 -14.29 -11.22
CA THR A 309 13.67 -14.08 -12.67
C THR A 309 15.01 -13.47 -13.08
N ILE A 310 15.46 -12.43 -12.39
CA ILE A 310 16.75 -11.79 -12.63
C ILE A 310 17.88 -12.79 -12.38
N THR A 311 17.83 -13.55 -11.28
CA THR A 311 18.80 -14.57 -10.95
C THR A 311 18.89 -15.67 -12.02
N ALA A 312 17.74 -16.09 -12.56
CA ALA A 312 17.70 -17.06 -13.66
C ALA A 312 18.39 -16.52 -14.93
N PHE A 313 18.18 -15.25 -15.26
CA PHE A 313 18.87 -14.60 -16.38
C PHE A 313 20.38 -14.51 -16.16
N VAL A 314 20.81 -14.09 -14.96
CA VAL A 314 22.24 -14.03 -14.60
C VAL A 314 22.89 -15.40 -14.72
N ASN A 315 22.25 -16.43 -14.17
CA ASN A 315 22.75 -17.81 -14.27
C ASN A 315 22.87 -18.28 -15.73
N ALA A 316 21.91 -17.90 -16.59
CA ALA A 316 21.97 -18.22 -18.01
C ALA A 316 23.15 -17.53 -18.72
N ILE A 317 23.44 -16.27 -18.40
CA ILE A 317 24.60 -15.52 -18.92
C ILE A 317 25.90 -16.17 -18.44
N GLU A 318 26.03 -16.39 -17.14
CA GLU A 318 27.24 -16.95 -16.53
C GLU A 318 27.52 -18.40 -16.96
N SER A 319 26.48 -19.19 -17.27
CA SER A 319 26.65 -20.54 -17.82
C SER A 319 27.27 -20.52 -19.22
N LYS A 320 27.04 -19.45 -19.97
CA LYS A 320 27.56 -19.25 -21.31
C LYS A 320 29.00 -18.76 -21.33
N ASP A 321 29.39 -17.97 -20.34
CA ASP A 321 30.77 -17.46 -20.19
C ASP A 321 31.29 -17.75 -18.77
N PRO A 322 32.07 -18.83 -18.59
CA PRO A 322 32.62 -19.20 -17.28
C PRO A 322 33.50 -18.12 -16.62
N TYR A 323 34.04 -17.18 -17.40
CA TYR A 323 34.84 -16.07 -16.89
C TYR A 323 33.99 -14.96 -16.24
N LEU A 324 32.70 -14.97 -16.51
CA LEU A 324 31.75 -14.04 -15.89
C LEU A 324 31.18 -14.55 -14.56
N LYS A 325 31.63 -15.73 -14.06
CA LYS A 325 31.10 -16.27 -12.82
C LYS A 325 31.21 -15.26 -11.68
N GLY A 326 30.06 -14.78 -11.21
CA GLY A 326 29.95 -13.77 -10.16
C GLY A 326 30.25 -12.33 -10.57
N HIS A 327 30.62 -12.10 -11.81
CA HIS A 327 30.87 -10.75 -12.34
C HIS A 327 29.64 -9.86 -12.17
N SER A 328 28.48 -10.26 -12.68
CA SER A 328 27.25 -9.47 -12.60
C SER A 328 26.87 -9.10 -11.17
N ALA A 329 27.05 -10.02 -10.22
CA ALA A 329 26.76 -9.76 -8.82
C ALA A 329 27.77 -8.78 -8.17
N ARG A 330 29.08 -8.89 -8.47
CA ARG A 330 30.08 -7.94 -7.98
C ARG A 330 29.85 -6.55 -8.57
N VAL A 331 29.61 -6.45 -9.89
CA VAL A 331 29.27 -5.18 -10.54
C VAL A 331 28.04 -4.53 -9.88
N ALA A 332 27.03 -5.31 -9.56
CA ALA A 332 25.83 -4.83 -8.87
C ALA A 332 26.14 -4.27 -7.48
N LEU A 333 27.00 -4.94 -6.70
CA LEU A 333 27.41 -4.47 -5.37
C LEU A 333 28.22 -3.16 -5.45
N TYR A 334 29.19 -3.06 -6.38
CA TYR A 334 29.94 -1.83 -6.59
C TYR A 334 29.05 -0.68 -7.07
N ALA A 335 28.14 -0.96 -8.01
CA ALA A 335 27.22 0.04 -8.53
C ALA A 335 26.25 0.55 -7.44
N ALA A 336 25.76 -0.33 -6.56
CA ALA A 336 24.92 0.04 -5.42
C ALA A 336 25.69 0.93 -4.42
N GLU A 337 26.95 0.61 -4.13
CA GLU A 337 27.80 1.43 -3.25
C GLU A 337 28.05 2.82 -3.83
N ILE A 338 28.36 2.91 -5.13
CA ILE A 338 28.49 4.20 -5.83
C ILE A 338 27.20 5.01 -5.73
N ALA A 339 26.07 4.39 -6.01
CA ALA A 339 24.75 5.03 -5.95
C ALA A 339 24.41 5.54 -4.55
N ALA A 340 24.75 4.79 -3.50
CA ALA A 340 24.56 5.17 -2.10
C ALA A 340 25.44 6.37 -1.72
N VAL A 341 26.71 6.37 -2.11
CA VAL A 341 27.63 7.51 -1.89
C VAL A 341 27.16 8.76 -2.63
N MET A 342 26.53 8.62 -3.79
CA MET A 342 25.90 9.74 -4.51
C MET A 342 24.62 10.26 -3.83
N GLY A 343 24.12 9.60 -2.79
CA GLY A 343 22.90 9.99 -2.06
C GLY A 343 21.61 9.74 -2.85
N LEU A 344 21.60 8.74 -3.74
CA LEU A 344 20.41 8.36 -4.48
C LEU A 344 19.41 7.65 -3.57
N ASP A 345 18.11 7.73 -3.90
CA ASP A 345 17.06 7.06 -3.17
C ASP A 345 17.09 5.52 -3.34
N ASP A 346 16.47 4.81 -2.41
CA ASP A 346 16.47 3.34 -2.40
C ASP A 346 15.89 2.73 -3.68
N GLU A 347 14.86 3.36 -4.29
CA GLU A 347 14.28 2.90 -5.54
C GLU A 347 15.30 2.97 -6.67
N THR A 348 16.02 4.08 -6.78
CA THR A 348 17.06 4.27 -7.80
C THR A 348 18.25 3.33 -7.57
N ILE A 349 18.67 3.12 -6.30
CA ILE A 349 19.73 2.13 -5.96
C ILE A 349 19.30 0.73 -6.41
N GLN A 350 18.05 0.32 -6.20
CA GLN A 350 17.56 -0.96 -6.68
C GLN A 350 17.57 -1.07 -8.22
N VAL A 351 17.19 -0.01 -8.94
CA VAL A 351 17.27 0.02 -10.41
C VAL A 351 18.71 -0.13 -10.90
N VAL A 352 19.66 0.58 -10.28
CA VAL A 352 21.10 0.45 -10.58
C VAL A 352 21.56 -0.97 -10.35
N THR A 353 21.21 -1.56 -9.20
CA THR A 353 21.59 -2.93 -8.83
C THR A 353 21.07 -3.96 -9.84
N ARG A 354 19.77 -3.91 -10.16
CA ARG A 354 19.16 -4.82 -11.16
C ARG A 354 19.69 -4.58 -12.56
N GLY A 355 19.91 -3.31 -12.95
CA GLY A 355 20.53 -2.96 -14.22
C GLY A 355 21.94 -3.51 -14.37
N ALA A 356 22.73 -3.44 -13.29
CA ALA A 356 24.07 -4.03 -13.24
C ALA A 356 24.04 -5.55 -13.33
N MET A 357 23.08 -6.23 -12.68
CA MET A 357 22.94 -7.68 -12.81
C MET A 357 22.60 -8.12 -14.24
N LEU A 358 21.88 -7.28 -14.98
CA LEU A 358 21.35 -7.61 -16.31
C LEU A 358 22.15 -6.99 -17.47
N HIS A 359 23.16 -6.15 -17.21
CA HIS A 359 23.84 -5.34 -18.23
C HIS A 359 24.32 -6.17 -19.43
N ASP A 360 24.80 -7.36 -19.18
CA ASP A 360 25.36 -8.31 -20.16
C ASP A 360 24.33 -9.30 -20.76
N LEU A 361 23.03 -9.15 -20.48
CA LEU A 361 21.97 -10.11 -20.89
C LEU A 361 21.98 -10.42 -22.40
N GLY A 362 22.32 -9.44 -23.20
CA GLY A 362 22.38 -9.63 -24.66
C GLY A 362 23.48 -10.58 -25.14
N LYS A 363 24.48 -10.90 -24.34
CA LYS A 363 25.52 -11.89 -24.65
C LYS A 363 24.95 -13.30 -24.87
N LEU A 364 23.72 -13.57 -24.40
CA LEU A 364 23.01 -14.82 -24.72
C LEU A 364 22.85 -15.07 -26.22
N SER A 365 22.79 -14.01 -27.05
CA SER A 365 22.66 -14.12 -28.49
C SER A 365 23.99 -14.33 -29.24
N ILE A 366 25.13 -14.19 -28.57
CA ILE A 366 26.44 -14.32 -29.19
C ILE A 366 26.82 -15.78 -29.25
N MET A 367 27.39 -16.21 -30.39
CA MET A 367 27.90 -17.58 -30.55
C MET A 367 29.10 -17.82 -29.64
N ASP A 368 29.18 -19.01 -29.02
CA ASP A 368 30.27 -19.36 -28.12
C ASP A 368 31.64 -19.32 -28.81
N THR A 369 31.71 -19.60 -30.10
CA THR A 369 32.93 -19.50 -30.91
C THR A 369 33.51 -18.08 -30.98
N ILE A 370 32.67 -17.06 -30.84
CA ILE A 370 33.09 -15.66 -30.80
C ILE A 370 33.34 -15.26 -29.34
N LEU A 371 32.40 -15.57 -28.44
CA LEU A 371 32.44 -15.11 -27.05
C LEU A 371 33.67 -15.71 -26.30
N ARG A 372 34.04 -16.98 -26.61
CA ARG A 372 35.13 -17.70 -25.97
C ARG A 372 36.38 -17.79 -26.86
N LYS A 373 36.48 -16.99 -27.91
CA LYS A 373 37.62 -17.01 -28.82
C LYS A 373 38.93 -16.73 -28.07
N PRO A 374 39.93 -17.60 -28.14
CA PRO A 374 41.19 -17.41 -27.42
C PRO A 374 42.09 -16.34 -28.07
N ASP A 375 41.86 -15.96 -29.30
CA ASP A 375 42.60 -14.96 -30.06
C ASP A 375 41.89 -13.60 -30.12
N ARG A 376 42.58 -12.59 -30.67
CA ARG A 376 41.96 -11.31 -30.91
C ARG A 376 40.76 -11.45 -31.86
N LEU A 377 39.68 -10.76 -31.53
CA LEU A 377 38.48 -10.68 -32.39
C LEU A 377 38.79 -9.91 -33.67
N THR A 378 38.20 -10.35 -34.78
CA THR A 378 38.16 -9.49 -35.98
C THR A 378 37.20 -8.32 -35.77
N ASP A 379 37.23 -7.34 -36.67
CA ASP A 379 36.34 -6.19 -36.62
C ASP A 379 34.86 -6.61 -36.75
N GLU A 380 34.57 -7.62 -37.57
CA GLU A 380 33.23 -8.22 -37.76
C GLU A 380 32.77 -8.95 -36.47
N GLU A 381 33.63 -9.74 -35.85
CA GLU A 381 33.33 -10.43 -34.60
C GLU A 381 33.12 -9.42 -33.47
N PHE A 382 33.92 -8.37 -33.42
CA PHE A 382 33.77 -7.29 -32.45
C PHE A 382 32.47 -6.51 -32.65
N ALA A 383 32.04 -6.30 -33.90
CA ALA A 383 30.74 -5.68 -34.21
C ALA A 383 29.57 -6.53 -33.69
N ILE A 384 29.70 -7.87 -33.75
CA ILE A 384 28.70 -8.78 -33.15
C ILE A 384 28.64 -8.61 -31.64
N ILE A 385 29.79 -8.52 -30.96
CA ILE A 385 29.83 -8.24 -29.52
C ILE A 385 29.19 -6.90 -29.19
N LYS A 386 29.51 -5.85 -29.95
CA LYS A 386 28.92 -4.51 -29.74
C LYS A 386 27.41 -4.46 -29.89
N ALA A 387 26.79 -5.47 -30.46
CA ALA A 387 25.34 -5.53 -30.58
C ALA A 387 24.62 -6.01 -29.30
N HIS A 388 25.35 -6.60 -28.30
CA HIS A 388 24.69 -7.17 -27.12
C HIS A 388 23.88 -6.15 -26.30
N PRO A 389 24.24 -4.86 -26.15
CA PRO A 389 23.40 -3.92 -25.41
C PRO A 389 22.03 -3.73 -26.04
N VAL A 390 21.97 -3.66 -27.38
CA VAL A 390 20.71 -3.55 -28.15
C VAL A 390 19.88 -4.82 -28.03
N VAL A 391 20.54 -5.98 -28.07
CA VAL A 391 19.85 -7.28 -27.90
C VAL A 391 19.33 -7.45 -26.47
N GLY A 392 20.12 -7.07 -25.48
CA GLY A 392 19.73 -7.11 -24.07
C GLY A 392 18.51 -6.23 -23.78
N GLU A 393 18.51 -4.99 -24.26
CA GLU A 393 17.33 -4.11 -24.19
C GLU A 393 16.11 -4.76 -24.86
N ARG A 394 16.27 -5.33 -26.05
CA ARG A 394 15.17 -6.00 -26.77
C ARG A 394 14.58 -7.19 -25.99
N ILE A 395 15.41 -7.95 -25.26
CA ILE A 395 14.97 -9.05 -24.41
C ILE A 395 14.13 -8.50 -23.23
N LEU A 396 14.53 -7.39 -22.63
CA LEU A 396 13.83 -6.78 -21.51
C LEU A 396 12.59 -5.98 -21.91
N LYS A 397 12.49 -5.51 -23.15
CA LYS A 397 11.41 -4.64 -23.63
C LYS A 397 9.98 -5.12 -23.33
N PRO A 398 9.63 -6.43 -23.38
CA PRO A 398 8.31 -6.92 -22.99
C PRO A 398 8.03 -6.74 -21.48
N LEU A 399 9.06 -6.66 -20.66
CA LEU A 399 8.98 -6.54 -19.19
C LEU A 399 8.90 -5.06 -18.81
N ARG A 400 7.70 -4.47 -18.90
CA ARG A 400 7.49 -3.02 -18.69
C ARG A 400 8.00 -2.51 -17.33
N PHE A 401 8.03 -3.35 -16.32
CA PHE A 401 8.52 -3.02 -14.99
C PHE A 401 10.06 -2.94 -14.90
N LEU A 402 10.80 -3.38 -15.94
CA LEU A 402 12.26 -3.28 -16.06
C LEU A 402 12.70 -2.22 -17.09
N HIS A 403 11.85 -1.25 -17.43
CA HIS A 403 12.19 -0.28 -18.48
C HIS A 403 13.39 0.61 -18.12
N ARG A 404 13.58 0.94 -16.84
CA ARG A 404 14.75 1.72 -16.36
C ARG A 404 16.03 0.89 -16.44
N GLU A 405 15.95 -0.40 -16.09
CA GLU A 405 17.02 -1.37 -16.21
C GLU A 405 17.37 -1.62 -17.69
N ALA A 406 16.38 -1.68 -18.56
CA ALA A 406 16.60 -1.83 -20.01
C ALA A 406 17.38 -0.64 -20.61
N CYS A 407 17.14 0.59 -20.12
CA CYS A 407 17.94 1.75 -20.50
C CYS A 407 19.40 1.61 -20.03
N CYS A 408 19.64 1.06 -18.84
CA CYS A 408 20.97 0.74 -18.35
C CYS A 408 21.67 -0.27 -19.26
N VAL A 409 20.99 -1.42 -19.54
CA VAL A 409 21.51 -2.49 -20.41
C VAL A 409 21.88 -1.98 -21.79
N ARG A 410 21.08 -1.06 -22.37
CA ARG A 410 21.39 -0.47 -23.67
C ARG A 410 22.63 0.41 -23.63
N SER A 411 22.82 1.19 -22.55
CA SER A 411 23.75 2.33 -22.55
C SER A 411 25.01 2.13 -21.70
N HIS A 412 25.25 0.96 -21.09
CA HIS A 412 26.39 0.73 -20.20
C HIS A 412 27.76 0.76 -20.90
N HIS A 413 27.81 0.71 -22.22
CA HIS A 413 29.02 0.90 -23.03
C HIS A 413 29.10 2.27 -23.69
N GLU A 414 28.19 3.17 -23.36
CA GLU A 414 28.34 4.57 -23.75
C GLU A 414 29.48 5.23 -22.95
N ARG A 415 30.17 6.14 -23.59
CA ARG A 415 31.27 6.88 -22.99
C ARG A 415 30.87 8.33 -22.81
N PHE A 416 31.31 8.96 -21.75
CA PHE A 416 30.91 10.32 -21.42
C PHE A 416 31.29 11.32 -22.51
N ASP A 417 32.40 11.10 -23.25
CA ASP A 417 32.84 11.89 -24.37
C ASP A 417 32.02 11.69 -25.68
N GLY A 418 31.13 10.67 -25.72
CA GLY A 418 30.32 10.31 -26.88
C GLY A 418 30.99 9.34 -27.87
N SER A 419 32.17 8.79 -27.54
CA SER A 419 32.88 7.80 -28.37
C SER A 419 32.43 6.34 -28.10
N GLY A 420 31.38 6.16 -27.28
CA GLY A 420 30.82 4.87 -26.90
C GLY A 420 29.87 4.27 -27.94
N TYR A 421 29.16 3.23 -27.56
CA TYR A 421 28.15 2.54 -28.37
C TYR A 421 27.00 2.05 -27.50
N PRO A 422 25.80 1.76 -28.04
CA PRO A 422 25.44 1.68 -29.46
C PRO A 422 25.00 3.01 -30.11
N ASP A 423 24.58 4.01 -29.30
CA ASP A 423 23.94 5.23 -29.80
C ASP A 423 24.88 6.43 -29.89
N GLY A 424 26.09 6.35 -29.30
CA GLY A 424 27.04 7.45 -29.24
C GLY A 424 26.55 8.61 -28.36
N LEU A 425 25.81 8.31 -27.29
CA LEU A 425 25.31 9.30 -26.34
C LEU A 425 26.46 9.99 -25.64
N LYS A 426 26.30 11.31 -25.36
CA LYS A 426 27.33 12.13 -24.75
C LYS A 426 26.85 12.81 -23.48
N GLY A 427 27.73 12.83 -22.46
CA GLY A 427 27.48 13.55 -21.22
C GLY A 427 26.24 13.03 -20.50
N GLU A 428 25.39 13.94 -20.04
CA GLU A 428 24.18 13.64 -19.28
C GLU A 428 23.04 13.03 -20.11
N ASN A 429 23.16 12.97 -21.43
CA ASN A 429 22.23 12.22 -22.26
C ASN A 429 22.35 10.70 -22.05
N ILE A 430 23.46 10.23 -21.47
CA ILE A 430 23.60 8.85 -21.01
C ILE A 430 22.79 8.71 -19.71
N PRO A 431 21.87 7.75 -19.58
CA PRO A 431 21.14 7.53 -18.33
C PRO A 431 22.08 7.38 -17.13
N LEU A 432 21.77 8.05 -16.00
CA LEU A 432 22.63 8.02 -14.81
C LEU A 432 22.91 6.58 -14.35
N VAL A 433 21.89 5.72 -14.37
CA VAL A 433 22.03 4.30 -14.02
C VAL A 433 23.10 3.59 -14.87
N ALA A 434 23.18 3.90 -16.16
CA ALA A 434 24.20 3.34 -17.06
C ALA A 434 25.59 3.91 -16.75
N ARG A 435 25.70 5.23 -16.51
CA ARG A 435 26.98 5.88 -16.13
C ARG A 435 27.59 5.27 -14.87
N ILE A 436 26.75 4.91 -13.87
CA ILE A 436 27.17 4.24 -12.64
C ILE A 436 27.64 2.82 -12.94
N VAL A 437 26.86 2.04 -13.70
CA VAL A 437 27.19 0.64 -14.03
C VAL A 437 28.46 0.59 -14.88
N THR A 438 28.70 1.53 -15.80
CA THR A 438 29.96 1.61 -16.58
C THR A 438 31.19 1.68 -15.69
N VAL A 439 31.18 2.46 -14.62
CA VAL A 439 32.31 2.57 -13.68
C VAL A 439 32.48 1.25 -12.93
N ALA A 440 31.40 0.67 -12.44
CA ALA A 440 31.42 -0.60 -11.68
C ALA A 440 31.88 -1.79 -12.54
N ASP A 441 31.42 -1.87 -13.79
CA ASP A 441 31.80 -2.93 -14.75
C ASP A 441 33.29 -2.84 -15.08
N VAL A 442 33.80 -1.66 -15.43
CA VAL A 442 35.24 -1.48 -15.72
C VAL A 442 36.07 -1.78 -14.48
N PHE A 443 35.62 -1.36 -13.28
CA PHE A 443 36.35 -1.68 -12.04
C PHE A 443 36.44 -3.20 -11.80
N ASP A 444 35.34 -3.95 -11.89
CA ASP A 444 35.35 -5.40 -11.77
C ASP A 444 36.18 -6.07 -12.87
N ALA A 445 36.06 -5.58 -14.10
CA ALA A 445 36.80 -6.09 -15.24
C ALA A 445 38.33 -5.96 -15.07
N VAL A 446 38.81 -4.89 -14.46
CA VAL A 446 40.27 -4.67 -14.29
C VAL A 446 40.80 -5.31 -13.00
N THR A 447 39.99 -5.54 -12.00
CA THR A 447 40.34 -6.20 -10.73
C THR A 447 40.11 -7.72 -10.74
N SER A 448 39.52 -8.28 -11.80
CA SER A 448 39.33 -9.73 -11.97
C SER A 448 40.37 -10.33 -12.93
N ASN A 449 40.77 -11.56 -12.66
CA ASN A 449 41.65 -12.32 -13.57
C ASN A 449 40.90 -12.69 -14.84
N ARG A 450 41.50 -12.42 -16.00
CA ARG A 450 40.98 -12.80 -17.33
C ARG A 450 42.07 -13.60 -18.08
N PRO A 451 41.73 -14.44 -19.07
CA PRO A 451 42.67 -15.28 -19.79
C PRO A 451 43.90 -14.53 -20.33
N TYR A 452 43.72 -13.26 -20.62
CA TYR A 452 44.75 -12.44 -21.25
C TYR A 452 45.31 -11.35 -20.35
N ARG A 453 44.84 -11.23 -19.08
CA ARG A 453 45.22 -10.15 -18.18
C ARG A 453 45.14 -10.60 -16.72
N THR A 454 46.21 -10.41 -15.98
CA THR A 454 46.22 -10.51 -14.52
C THR A 454 45.43 -9.35 -13.91
N ALA A 455 44.71 -9.62 -12.81
CA ALA A 455 43.99 -8.60 -12.04
C ALA A 455 44.94 -7.48 -11.59
N LEU A 456 44.48 -6.23 -11.70
CA LEU A 456 45.17 -5.09 -11.11
C LEU A 456 44.87 -5.00 -9.61
N PRO A 457 45.83 -4.51 -8.80
CA PRO A 457 45.52 -4.08 -7.44
C PRO A 457 44.41 -3.03 -7.43
N VAL A 458 43.60 -3.03 -6.35
CA VAL A 458 42.44 -2.13 -6.20
C VAL A 458 42.84 -0.65 -6.36
N GLU A 459 44.02 -0.28 -5.84
CA GLU A 459 44.59 1.08 -5.95
C GLU A 459 44.82 1.45 -7.41
N ALA A 460 45.45 0.57 -8.17
CA ALA A 460 45.76 0.81 -9.59
C ALA A 460 44.47 0.86 -10.43
N ALA A 461 43.48 0.04 -10.11
CA ALA A 461 42.17 0.10 -10.74
C ALA A 461 41.45 1.42 -10.47
N ARG A 462 41.55 1.96 -9.25
CA ARG A 462 40.99 3.29 -8.88
C ARG A 462 41.67 4.43 -9.67
N GLU A 463 42.98 4.37 -9.85
CA GLU A 463 43.71 5.35 -10.69
C GLU A 463 43.27 5.24 -12.16
N GLU A 464 42.98 4.06 -12.66
CA GLU A 464 42.45 3.85 -14.02
C GLU A 464 41.11 4.57 -14.21
N ILE A 465 40.19 4.39 -13.24
CA ILE A 465 38.90 5.11 -13.26
C ILE A 465 39.13 6.62 -13.21
N ALA A 466 40.00 7.10 -12.33
CA ALA A 466 40.32 8.53 -12.22
C ALA A 466 40.87 9.12 -13.52
N ARG A 467 41.72 8.38 -14.25
CA ARG A 467 42.27 8.80 -15.57
C ARG A 467 41.19 8.92 -16.65
N GLY A 468 40.15 8.11 -16.57
CA GLY A 468 39.00 8.13 -17.50
C GLY A 468 37.96 9.21 -17.20
N ARG A 469 38.11 9.98 -16.12
CA ARG A 469 37.20 11.05 -15.69
C ARG A 469 36.97 12.10 -16.79
N GLY A 470 35.71 12.35 -17.15
CA GLY A 470 35.31 13.32 -18.19
C GLY A 470 35.47 12.82 -19.63
N THR A 471 36.06 11.64 -19.83
CA THR A 471 36.18 10.98 -21.15
C THR A 471 35.40 9.68 -21.19
N HIS A 472 35.89 8.65 -20.55
CA HIS A 472 35.17 7.38 -20.43
C HIS A 472 34.04 7.50 -19.41
N PHE A 473 34.33 8.07 -18.25
CA PHE A 473 33.44 8.11 -17.09
C PHE A 473 32.87 9.50 -16.84
N ASP A 474 31.64 9.52 -16.35
CA ASP A 474 31.04 10.73 -15.79
C ASP A 474 31.89 11.25 -14.63
N PRO A 475 32.27 12.56 -14.62
CA PRO A 475 33.03 13.15 -13.54
C PRO A 475 32.38 12.96 -12.15
N GLN A 476 31.06 13.09 -12.03
CA GLN A 476 30.37 12.95 -10.75
C GLN A 476 30.41 11.52 -10.23
N VAL A 477 30.21 10.54 -11.12
CA VAL A 477 30.26 9.11 -10.78
C VAL A 477 31.70 8.68 -10.43
N ALA A 478 32.70 9.15 -11.20
CA ALA A 478 34.09 8.86 -10.93
C ALA A 478 34.57 9.47 -9.59
N ASP A 479 34.11 10.68 -9.25
CA ASP A 479 34.41 11.33 -7.98
C ASP A 479 33.74 10.61 -6.81
N ALA A 480 32.48 10.19 -6.97
CA ALA A 480 31.78 9.38 -5.97
C ALA A 480 32.50 8.03 -5.75
N PHE A 481 32.86 7.33 -6.80
CA PHE A 481 33.64 6.08 -6.70
C PHE A 481 35.00 6.32 -5.99
N ALA A 482 35.70 7.40 -6.32
CA ALA A 482 36.97 7.75 -5.68
C ALA A 482 36.83 8.03 -4.18
N SER A 483 35.69 8.44 -3.68
CA SER A 483 35.43 8.68 -2.26
C SER A 483 35.14 7.42 -1.44
N ILE A 484 34.84 6.28 -2.07
CA ILE A 484 34.63 5.01 -1.38
C ILE A 484 35.95 4.55 -0.74
N PRO A 485 35.99 4.19 0.56
CA PRO A 485 37.20 3.63 1.19
C PRO A 485 37.68 2.37 0.48
N LEU A 486 39.00 2.20 0.33
CA LEU A 486 39.57 1.01 -0.32
C LEU A 486 39.20 -0.27 0.41
N GLU A 487 39.17 -0.22 1.74
CA GLU A 487 38.78 -1.34 2.60
C GLU A 487 37.37 -1.80 2.26
N ARG A 488 36.47 -0.87 1.95
CA ARG A 488 35.09 -1.15 1.59
C ARG A 488 34.99 -1.88 0.24
N LEU A 489 35.75 -1.47 -0.75
CA LEU A 489 35.83 -2.14 -2.05
C LEU A 489 36.37 -3.58 -1.92
N VAL A 490 37.39 -3.78 -1.07
CA VAL A 490 37.94 -5.11 -0.78
C VAL A 490 36.94 -5.97 0.00
N GLU A 491 36.21 -5.38 0.96
CA GLU A 491 35.17 -6.07 1.71
C GLU A 491 34.04 -6.58 0.81
N ILE A 492 33.58 -5.78 -0.14
CA ILE A 492 32.57 -6.18 -1.14
C ILE A 492 33.03 -7.42 -1.91
N THR A 493 34.27 -7.41 -2.40
CA THR A 493 34.85 -8.56 -3.11
C THR A 493 34.88 -9.82 -2.24
N ARG A 494 35.39 -9.71 -1.01
CA ARG A 494 35.47 -10.83 -0.05
C ARG A 494 34.12 -11.36 0.38
N HIS A 495 33.17 -10.47 0.61
CA HIS A 495 31.81 -10.88 1.01
C HIS A 495 31.16 -11.73 -0.08
N TYR A 496 31.32 -11.33 -1.34
CA TYR A 496 30.83 -12.12 -2.47
C TYR A 496 31.50 -13.49 -2.55
N GLU A 497 32.82 -13.56 -2.44
CA GLU A 497 33.57 -14.84 -2.45
C GLU A 497 33.14 -15.78 -1.32
N ALA A 498 32.85 -15.24 -0.14
CA ALA A 498 32.32 -16.00 0.99
C ALA A 498 30.90 -16.55 0.74
N LEU A 499 30.02 -15.76 0.09
CA LEU A 499 28.66 -16.18 -0.27
C LEU A 499 28.65 -17.31 -1.31
N VAL A 500 29.56 -17.26 -2.29
CA VAL A 500 29.63 -18.26 -3.38
C VAL A 500 30.34 -19.53 -2.93
N SER A 501 31.29 -19.43 -1.97
CA SER A 501 32.03 -20.58 -1.42
C SER A 501 31.29 -21.30 -0.28
N ALA A 502 30.22 -20.71 0.25
CA ALA A 502 29.37 -21.37 1.23
C ALA A 502 28.66 -22.58 0.57
N PRO A 503 28.78 -23.81 1.11
CA PRO A 503 28.06 -24.94 0.56
C PRO A 503 26.56 -24.65 0.61
N LEU A 504 25.85 -24.89 -0.51
CA LEU A 504 24.41 -24.85 -0.55
C LEU A 504 23.87 -25.66 0.64
N ARG A 505 23.30 -25.01 1.64
CA ARG A 505 22.56 -25.68 2.71
C ARG A 505 21.35 -26.33 2.05
N THR A 506 21.50 -27.56 1.60
CA THR A 506 20.37 -28.41 1.26
C THR A 506 19.60 -28.62 2.56
N GLY A 507 18.36 -28.11 2.59
CA GLY A 507 17.48 -28.14 3.76
C GLY A 507 16.95 -29.53 4.15
N GLU A 508 17.83 -30.54 4.23
CA GLU A 508 17.49 -31.92 4.60
C GLU A 508 18.10 -32.37 5.95
N GLY A 509 18.68 -31.45 6.75
CA GLY A 509 19.45 -31.82 7.96
C GLY A 509 18.84 -31.52 9.33
N GLU A 510 17.69 -30.89 9.47
CA GLU A 510 17.14 -30.48 10.80
C GLU A 510 15.92 -31.28 11.30
N LEU A 511 15.48 -32.31 10.62
CA LEU A 511 14.37 -33.18 11.08
C LEU A 511 14.79 -34.44 11.85
N ALA A 512 16.08 -34.61 12.16
CA ALA A 512 16.59 -35.86 12.80
C ALA A 512 17.10 -35.68 14.23
N ARG A 513 16.87 -34.58 14.94
CA ARG A 513 17.30 -34.43 16.35
C ARG A 513 16.21 -33.80 17.23
N ALA A 514 15.00 -34.30 17.19
CA ALA A 514 13.98 -34.12 18.22
C ALA A 514 13.02 -35.32 18.20
N SER A 515 13.54 -36.48 18.57
CA SER A 515 12.79 -37.64 19.05
C SER A 515 13.13 -37.85 20.52
#